data_948db622e879ad1779534bbfac1c5cb2
#
_entry.id   948db622e879ad1779534bbfac1c5cb2
#
_cell.length_a   1.000
_cell.length_b   1.000
_cell.length_c   1.000
_cell.angle_alpha   90.00
_cell.angle_beta   90.00
_cell.angle_gamma   90.00
#
_symmetry.space_group_name_H-M   'P 1'
#
loop_
_entity.id
_entity.type
_entity.pdbx_description
1 polymer ?
#
loop_
_entity_poly.entity_id
_entity_poly.type
_entity_poly.pdbx_seq_one_letter_code
_entity_poly.pdbx_strand_id
1 'polypeptide(L)'
;MANTLKGKKIVLGITGSIAAYKACYIIRGLIKRGAEVQVVITPAGKEFITPVTLSALTSKPVISEFFAQRDGTWNSHVDLGLWADAMLVAPATASTIGKMANGVADNMLITTYLSAKAPVFVAPAMDLDMYAHPSTQKNLETLRSYGNHIIEPGTVELASHLVGKGRMEEPENIILHLEQYFASKEGDLVGKTIMITTGPTYEKIDPVRFIGNYSSGKMGFALADECAGRGAKVILIAGPVQQTTHFPMYQYHAVESAQQMYDVACSLFGDVDAAILSAAVADYTPEQVAGEKIKREKTGNMTLELKPTQDIAATLGGLKNSMEERKVLVGFALETHDEQHNAEGKLNRKNLDFIVLNSLKDKGAGFRYDTNKISIIDREGKKDYPLKSKAEVAVDIVDHLAEVLKS
;
A
#
# COMPACT_ATOMS: atom_id res chain seq x y z
N MET A 1 7.51 5.88 2.67
CA MET A 1 6.73 5.31 1.54
C MET A 1 7.56 5.47 0.29
N ALA A 2 7.74 4.40 -0.46
CA ALA A 2 8.40 4.48 -1.76
C ALA A 2 7.70 5.55 -2.61
N ASN A 3 8.44 6.50 -3.15
CA ASN A 3 7.87 7.59 -3.94
C ASN A 3 7.82 7.20 -5.43
N THR A 4 6.93 6.24 -5.73
CA THR A 4 6.78 5.61 -7.06
C THR A 4 6.36 6.59 -8.15
N LEU A 5 5.81 7.77 -7.77
CA LEU A 5 5.41 8.81 -8.71
C LEU A 5 6.46 9.90 -8.92
N LYS A 6 7.61 9.85 -8.21
CA LYS A 6 8.65 10.87 -8.35
C LYS A 6 9.23 10.87 -9.76
N GLY A 7 9.16 12.03 -10.43
CA GLY A 7 9.64 12.21 -11.79
C GLY A 7 8.73 11.64 -12.88
N LYS A 8 7.59 11.01 -12.51
CA LYS A 8 6.62 10.50 -13.49
C LYS A 8 5.85 11.63 -14.14
N LYS A 9 5.63 11.51 -15.43
CA LYS A 9 4.94 12.48 -16.29
C LYS A 9 3.52 12.00 -16.55
N ILE A 10 2.53 12.72 -16.03
CA ILE A 10 1.12 12.32 -16.09
C ILE A 10 0.34 13.31 -16.97
N VAL A 11 -0.26 12.80 -18.04
CA VAL A 11 -1.29 13.55 -18.79
C VAL A 11 -2.62 13.36 -18.07
N LEU A 12 -3.20 14.45 -17.56
CA LEU A 12 -4.51 14.44 -16.90
C LEU A 12 -5.57 14.98 -17.85
N GLY A 13 -6.45 14.10 -18.30
CA GLY A 13 -7.63 14.42 -19.11
C GLY A 13 -8.82 14.77 -18.23
N ILE A 14 -9.43 15.96 -18.44
CA ILE A 14 -10.59 16.44 -17.67
C ILE A 14 -11.77 16.62 -18.60
N THR A 15 -12.92 16.04 -18.22
CA THR A 15 -14.15 16.08 -19.03
C THR A 15 -15.30 16.76 -18.31
N GLY A 16 -16.41 17.02 -19.03
CA GLY A 16 -17.54 17.82 -18.56
C GLY A 16 -18.42 17.11 -17.53
N SER A 17 -18.00 17.13 -16.28
CA SER A 17 -18.73 16.57 -15.13
C SER A 17 -18.60 17.48 -13.92
N ILE A 18 -19.60 17.50 -13.05
CA ILE A 18 -19.50 18.16 -11.75
C ILE A 18 -18.28 17.68 -10.96
N ALA A 19 -17.85 16.42 -11.14
CA ALA A 19 -16.69 15.86 -10.48
C ALA A 19 -15.34 16.48 -10.95
N ALA A 20 -15.34 17.38 -11.94
CA ALA A 20 -14.13 18.08 -12.41
C ALA A 20 -13.43 18.88 -11.31
N TYR A 21 -14.14 19.34 -10.25
CA TYR A 21 -13.51 20.00 -9.11
C TYR A 21 -12.48 19.09 -8.39
N LYS A 22 -12.68 17.76 -8.40
CA LYS A 22 -11.77 16.79 -7.81
C LYS A 22 -10.42 16.75 -8.53
N ALA A 23 -10.34 17.18 -9.81
CA ALA A 23 -9.08 17.25 -10.55
C ALA A 23 -8.05 18.17 -9.87
N CYS A 24 -8.48 19.22 -9.16
CA CYS A 24 -7.59 20.07 -8.37
C CYS A 24 -6.87 19.28 -7.26
N TYR A 25 -7.59 18.39 -6.58
CA TYR A 25 -7.02 17.54 -5.53
C TYR A 25 -6.10 16.48 -6.12
N ILE A 26 -6.48 15.90 -7.27
CA ILE A 26 -5.64 14.95 -8.01
C ILE A 26 -4.33 15.61 -8.42
N ILE A 27 -4.37 16.80 -9.04
CA ILE A 27 -3.16 17.54 -9.45
C ILE A 27 -2.26 17.80 -8.24
N ARG A 28 -2.80 18.34 -7.16
CA ARG A 28 -2.02 18.63 -5.94
C ARG A 28 -1.42 17.36 -5.33
N GLY A 29 -2.19 16.28 -5.28
CA GLY A 29 -1.76 14.99 -4.77
C GLY A 29 -0.62 14.37 -5.58
N LEU A 30 -0.70 14.43 -6.92
CA LEU A 30 0.34 13.96 -7.84
C LEU A 30 1.63 14.80 -7.71
N ILE A 31 1.51 16.13 -7.74
CA ILE A 31 2.66 17.05 -7.61
C ILE A 31 3.33 16.87 -6.24
N LYS A 32 2.57 16.71 -5.16
CA LYS A 32 3.11 16.46 -3.81
C LYS A 32 3.93 15.18 -3.72
N ARG A 33 3.63 14.20 -4.58
CA ARG A 33 4.35 12.94 -4.75
C ARG A 33 5.47 13.03 -5.82
N GLY A 34 5.77 14.24 -6.28
CA GLY A 34 6.88 14.52 -7.21
C GLY A 34 6.58 14.19 -8.67
N ALA A 35 5.33 13.97 -9.05
CA ALA A 35 4.93 13.81 -10.44
C ALA A 35 4.84 15.16 -11.16
N GLU A 36 5.06 15.14 -12.47
CA GLU A 36 4.85 16.25 -13.38
C GLU A 36 3.51 16.07 -14.10
N VAL A 37 2.63 17.09 -14.04
CA VAL A 37 1.27 16.96 -14.58
C VAL A 37 1.07 17.92 -15.74
N GLN A 38 0.57 17.40 -16.87
CA GLN A 38 0.07 18.17 -18.00
C GLN A 38 -1.43 17.96 -18.17
N VAL A 39 -2.20 19.04 -18.11
CA VAL A 39 -3.66 18.95 -18.24
C VAL A 39 -4.10 19.11 -19.69
N VAL A 40 -4.99 18.18 -20.10
CA VAL A 40 -5.76 18.25 -21.34
C VAL A 40 -7.24 18.28 -20.98
N ILE A 41 -7.97 19.35 -21.35
CA ILE A 41 -9.37 19.53 -20.99
C ILE A 41 -10.27 19.54 -22.22
N THR A 42 -11.43 18.88 -22.12
CA THR A 42 -12.45 18.97 -23.20
C THR A 42 -13.17 20.32 -23.17
N PRO A 43 -13.78 20.76 -24.29
CA PRO A 43 -14.63 21.95 -24.30
C PRO A 43 -15.69 21.95 -23.18
N ALA A 44 -16.40 20.83 -23.01
CA ALA A 44 -17.38 20.68 -21.94
C ALA A 44 -16.74 20.73 -20.52
N GLY A 45 -15.49 20.31 -20.37
CA GLY A 45 -14.77 20.39 -19.08
C GLY A 45 -14.55 21.81 -18.61
N LYS A 46 -14.33 22.75 -19.55
CA LYS A 46 -14.13 24.18 -19.25
C LYS A 46 -15.36 24.85 -18.60
N GLU A 47 -16.56 24.31 -18.81
CA GLU A 47 -17.80 24.82 -18.19
C GLU A 47 -17.86 24.47 -16.68
N PHE A 48 -17.14 23.46 -16.24
CA PHE A 48 -17.14 23.02 -14.83
C PHE A 48 -15.93 23.50 -14.04
N ILE A 49 -14.79 23.70 -14.71
CA ILE A 49 -13.54 24.17 -14.08
C ILE A 49 -12.72 25.00 -15.06
N THR A 50 -12.24 26.15 -14.61
CA THR A 50 -11.53 27.06 -15.51
C THR A 50 -10.09 26.64 -15.77
N PRO A 51 -9.56 26.83 -17.00
CA PRO A 51 -8.15 26.60 -17.32
C PRO A 51 -7.20 27.37 -16.41
N VAL A 52 -7.58 28.57 -15.96
CA VAL A 52 -6.76 29.42 -15.05
C VAL A 52 -6.49 28.70 -13.74
N THR A 53 -7.50 28.08 -13.14
CA THR A 53 -7.34 27.30 -11.89
C THR A 53 -6.35 26.16 -12.07
N LEU A 54 -6.49 25.41 -13.15
CA LEU A 54 -5.66 24.23 -13.44
C LEU A 54 -4.22 24.62 -13.79
N SER A 55 -4.03 25.69 -14.57
CA SER A 55 -2.74 26.25 -14.92
C SER A 55 -1.98 26.77 -13.69
N ALA A 56 -2.69 27.45 -12.77
CA ALA A 56 -2.09 27.90 -11.51
C ALA A 56 -1.58 26.74 -10.62
N LEU A 57 -2.29 25.61 -10.65
CA LEU A 57 -1.90 24.42 -9.87
C LEU A 57 -0.71 23.67 -10.49
N THR A 58 -0.64 23.59 -11.82
CA THR A 58 0.39 22.81 -12.54
C THR A 58 1.62 23.65 -12.94
N SER A 59 1.51 24.98 -12.88
CA SER A 59 2.47 25.94 -13.47
C SER A 59 2.70 25.68 -14.97
N LYS A 60 1.71 25.11 -15.67
CA LYS A 60 1.74 24.80 -17.11
C LYS A 60 0.48 25.28 -17.81
N PRO A 61 0.55 25.60 -19.12
CA PRO A 61 -0.62 25.88 -19.92
C PRO A 61 -1.57 24.65 -19.94
N VAL A 62 -2.85 24.91 -19.89
CA VAL A 62 -3.89 23.89 -20.09
C VAL A 62 -4.17 23.76 -21.58
N ILE A 63 -4.12 22.52 -22.08
CA ILE A 63 -4.34 22.23 -23.50
C ILE A 63 -5.79 21.84 -23.70
N SER A 64 -6.49 22.51 -24.62
CA SER A 64 -7.89 22.20 -24.93
C SER A 64 -8.19 22.14 -26.41
N GLU A 65 -7.40 22.83 -27.23
CA GLU A 65 -7.61 22.97 -28.66
C GLU A 65 -6.39 22.46 -29.43
N PHE A 66 -6.60 22.04 -30.68
CA PHE A 66 -5.50 21.62 -31.55
C PHE A 66 -4.60 22.81 -31.92
N PHE A 67 -5.17 23.99 -32.13
CA PHE A 67 -4.44 25.18 -32.56
C PHE A 67 -4.36 26.17 -31.38
N ALA A 68 -3.14 26.52 -31.00
CA ALA A 68 -2.90 27.48 -29.92
C ALA A 68 -3.24 28.91 -30.33
N GLN A 69 -2.90 29.28 -31.58
CA GLN A 69 -3.15 30.59 -32.21
C GLN A 69 -3.49 30.40 -33.70
N ARG A 70 -3.81 31.49 -34.40
CA ARG A 70 -4.09 31.46 -35.86
C ARG A 70 -2.83 31.64 -36.71
N ASP A 71 -1.67 31.46 -36.14
CA ASP A 71 -0.35 31.65 -36.77
C ASP A 71 0.28 30.34 -37.29
N GLY A 72 -0.45 29.22 -37.25
CA GLY A 72 0.04 27.89 -37.60
C GLY A 72 0.65 27.11 -36.43
N THR A 73 0.77 27.69 -35.23
CA THR A 73 1.16 26.95 -34.04
C THR A 73 0.07 25.99 -33.59
N TRP A 74 0.43 24.77 -33.32
CA TRP A 74 -0.51 23.72 -32.91
C TRP A 74 0.01 22.92 -31.72
N ASN A 75 -0.90 22.35 -30.97
CA ASN A 75 -0.60 21.46 -29.85
C ASN A 75 -0.45 20.03 -30.38
N SER A 76 0.73 19.47 -30.27
CA SER A 76 1.00 18.11 -30.76
C SER A 76 0.46 17.08 -29.77
N HIS A 77 -0.61 16.36 -30.19
CA HIS A 77 -1.13 15.22 -29.43
C HIS A 77 -0.14 14.05 -29.40
N VAL A 78 0.69 13.93 -30.45
CA VAL A 78 1.74 12.89 -30.54
C VAL A 78 2.80 13.14 -29.49
N ASP A 79 3.27 14.40 -29.35
CA ASP A 79 4.29 14.74 -28.35
C ASP A 79 3.77 14.53 -26.93
N LEU A 80 2.49 14.82 -26.67
CA LEU A 80 1.85 14.51 -25.40
C LEU A 80 1.79 13.00 -25.13
N GLY A 81 1.42 12.22 -26.12
CA GLY A 81 1.37 10.76 -26.02
C GLY A 81 2.74 10.11 -25.81
N LEU A 82 3.80 10.72 -26.35
CA LEU A 82 5.20 10.27 -26.16
C LEU A 82 5.81 10.77 -24.83
N TRP A 83 5.38 11.96 -24.38
CA TRP A 83 5.88 12.58 -23.14
C TRP A 83 5.38 11.84 -21.90
N ALA A 84 4.17 11.28 -21.95
CA ALA A 84 3.50 10.70 -20.78
C ALA A 84 4.09 9.35 -20.36
N ASP A 85 4.32 9.17 -19.05
CA ASP A 85 4.51 7.86 -18.42
C ASP A 85 3.16 7.19 -18.08
N ALA A 86 2.10 7.99 -17.90
CA ALA A 86 0.71 7.54 -17.79
C ALA A 86 -0.26 8.63 -18.25
N MET A 87 -1.43 8.20 -18.75
CA MET A 87 -2.57 9.07 -19.00
C MET A 87 -3.69 8.73 -18.02
N LEU A 88 -4.23 9.74 -17.32
CA LEU A 88 -5.36 9.61 -16.41
C LEU A 88 -6.52 10.46 -16.95
N VAL A 89 -7.67 9.86 -17.21
CA VAL A 89 -8.90 10.56 -17.58
C VAL A 89 -9.83 10.61 -16.35
N ALA A 90 -9.84 11.74 -15.67
CA ALA A 90 -10.56 11.94 -14.40
C ALA A 90 -11.07 13.38 -14.25
N PRO A 91 -12.39 13.62 -14.29
CA PRO A 91 -13.47 12.63 -14.50
C PRO A 91 -13.58 12.16 -15.95
N ALA A 92 -14.06 10.93 -16.16
CA ALA A 92 -14.42 10.39 -17.47
C ALA A 92 -15.96 10.25 -17.59
N THR A 93 -16.59 11.11 -18.41
CA THR A 93 -18.04 11.05 -18.65
C THR A 93 -18.41 9.90 -19.60
N ALA A 94 -19.68 9.47 -19.60
CA ALA A 94 -20.21 8.47 -20.53
C ALA A 94 -19.92 8.82 -22.00
N SER A 95 -20.06 10.10 -22.37
CA SER A 95 -19.73 10.60 -23.71
C SER A 95 -18.25 10.37 -24.05
N THR A 96 -17.33 10.70 -23.15
CA THR A 96 -15.89 10.52 -23.37
C THR A 96 -15.53 9.04 -23.43
N ILE A 97 -16.07 8.21 -22.54
CA ILE A 97 -15.88 6.75 -22.53
C ILE A 97 -16.35 6.14 -23.85
N GLY A 98 -17.53 6.56 -24.34
CA GLY A 98 -18.05 6.12 -25.64
C GLY A 98 -17.15 6.52 -26.82
N LYS A 99 -16.63 7.76 -26.82
CA LYS A 99 -15.69 8.21 -27.86
C LYS A 99 -14.35 7.47 -27.79
N MET A 100 -13.81 7.25 -26.62
CA MET A 100 -12.58 6.47 -26.42
C MET A 100 -12.76 5.02 -26.95
N ALA A 101 -13.86 4.37 -26.59
CA ALA A 101 -14.15 2.99 -26.96
C ALA A 101 -14.36 2.80 -28.47
N ASN A 102 -14.84 3.84 -29.18
CA ASN A 102 -15.15 3.79 -30.61
C ASN A 102 -14.17 4.61 -31.48
N GLY A 103 -13.12 5.19 -30.91
CA GLY A 103 -12.06 5.91 -31.63
C GLY A 103 -12.54 7.22 -32.26
N VAL A 104 -13.53 7.92 -31.68
CA VAL A 104 -14.09 9.17 -32.20
C VAL A 104 -13.23 10.37 -31.80
N ALA A 105 -12.20 10.68 -32.60
CA ALA A 105 -11.18 11.70 -32.35
C ALA A 105 -11.64 13.13 -32.68
N ASP A 106 -12.69 13.61 -32.01
CA ASP A 106 -13.31 14.90 -32.29
C ASP A 106 -12.79 16.06 -31.37
N ASN A 107 -11.88 15.77 -30.49
CA ASN A 107 -11.28 16.74 -29.60
C ASN A 107 -9.87 16.36 -29.18
N MET A 108 -9.11 17.30 -28.62
CA MET A 108 -7.70 17.15 -28.25
C MET A 108 -7.47 16.00 -27.26
N LEU A 109 -8.39 15.75 -26.31
CA LEU A 109 -8.25 14.70 -25.31
C LEU A 109 -8.31 13.31 -25.95
N ILE A 110 -9.31 13.07 -26.79
CA ILE A 110 -9.47 11.75 -27.44
C ILE A 110 -8.33 11.50 -28.43
N THR A 111 -7.90 12.52 -29.15
CA THR A 111 -6.76 12.39 -30.08
C THR A 111 -5.46 12.08 -29.35
N THR A 112 -5.25 12.72 -28.19
CA THR A 112 -4.10 12.39 -27.31
C THR A 112 -4.21 10.95 -26.78
N TYR A 113 -5.41 10.51 -26.38
CA TYR A 113 -5.66 9.14 -25.93
C TYR A 113 -5.28 8.11 -27.03
N LEU A 114 -5.72 8.34 -28.26
CA LEU A 114 -5.43 7.43 -29.38
C LEU A 114 -3.94 7.40 -29.77
N SER A 115 -3.19 8.43 -29.39
CA SER A 115 -1.73 8.53 -29.62
C SER A 115 -0.90 8.08 -28.40
N ALA A 116 -1.55 7.83 -27.25
CA ALA A 116 -0.85 7.46 -26.03
C ALA A 116 -0.25 6.05 -26.13
N LYS A 117 1.05 5.93 -25.86
CA LYS A 117 1.74 4.64 -25.67
C LYS A 117 1.80 4.22 -24.22
N ALA A 118 1.64 5.18 -23.33
CA ALA A 118 1.63 4.98 -21.88
C ALA A 118 0.33 4.29 -21.43
N PRO A 119 0.32 3.62 -20.28
CA PRO A 119 -0.89 3.07 -19.67
C PRO A 119 -1.94 4.16 -19.45
N VAL A 120 -3.20 3.82 -19.73
CA VAL A 120 -4.31 4.75 -19.59
C VAL A 120 -5.23 4.32 -18.45
N PHE A 121 -5.49 5.25 -17.53
CA PHE A 121 -6.40 5.08 -16.40
C PHE A 121 -7.65 5.91 -16.65
N VAL A 122 -8.81 5.32 -16.39
CA VAL A 122 -10.10 5.95 -16.64
C VAL A 122 -10.92 5.91 -15.35
N ALA A 123 -11.30 7.07 -14.82
CA ALA A 123 -12.14 7.23 -13.64
C ALA A 123 -13.54 7.69 -14.04
N PRO A 124 -14.52 6.78 -14.22
CA PRO A 124 -15.89 7.12 -14.61
C PRO A 124 -16.56 8.06 -13.62
N ALA A 125 -17.36 9.00 -14.16
CA ALA A 125 -18.15 9.95 -13.38
C ALA A 125 -19.46 10.25 -14.09
N MET A 126 -20.58 9.71 -13.60
CA MET A 126 -21.91 9.86 -14.17
C MET A 126 -22.98 9.47 -13.16
N ASP A 127 -24.24 9.68 -13.48
CA ASP A 127 -25.35 9.19 -12.67
C ASP A 127 -25.45 7.67 -12.68
N LEU A 128 -26.13 7.11 -11.67
CA LEU A 128 -26.28 5.67 -11.44
C LEU A 128 -26.84 4.93 -12.66
N ASP A 129 -27.93 5.44 -13.23
CA ASP A 129 -28.61 4.80 -14.36
C ASP A 129 -27.75 4.89 -15.64
N MET A 130 -27.03 5.98 -15.82
CA MET A 130 -26.07 6.13 -16.91
C MET A 130 -24.91 5.14 -16.76
N TYR A 131 -24.42 4.91 -15.54
CA TYR A 131 -23.36 3.95 -15.30
C TYR A 131 -23.83 2.51 -15.54
N ALA A 132 -25.03 2.17 -15.06
CA ALA A 132 -25.65 0.84 -15.23
C ALA A 132 -26.11 0.57 -16.68
N HIS A 133 -26.22 1.60 -17.52
CA HIS A 133 -26.73 1.46 -18.87
C HIS A 133 -25.87 0.48 -19.70
N PRO A 134 -26.50 -0.48 -20.44
CA PRO A 134 -25.76 -1.51 -21.19
C PRO A 134 -24.70 -0.95 -22.14
N SER A 135 -24.95 0.19 -22.80
CA SER A 135 -23.95 0.81 -23.67
C SER A 135 -22.72 1.32 -22.91
N THR A 136 -22.90 1.86 -21.72
CA THR A 136 -21.79 2.32 -20.85
C THR A 136 -20.98 1.12 -20.40
N GLN A 137 -21.61 0.07 -19.91
CA GLN A 137 -20.93 -1.16 -19.50
C GLN A 137 -20.14 -1.81 -20.65
N LYS A 138 -20.77 -1.90 -21.84
CA LYS A 138 -20.09 -2.41 -23.05
C LYS A 138 -18.87 -1.55 -23.41
N ASN A 139 -18.98 -0.24 -23.37
CA ASN A 139 -17.86 0.66 -23.65
C ASN A 139 -16.71 0.50 -22.63
N LEU A 140 -17.03 0.34 -21.35
CA LEU A 140 -16.04 0.08 -20.29
C LEU A 140 -15.32 -1.26 -20.51
N GLU A 141 -16.06 -2.32 -20.87
CA GLU A 141 -15.47 -3.63 -21.24
C GLU A 141 -14.56 -3.51 -22.47
N THR A 142 -14.99 -2.76 -23.48
CA THR A 142 -14.17 -2.47 -24.67
C THR A 142 -12.87 -1.77 -24.27
N LEU A 143 -12.93 -0.76 -23.40
CA LEU A 143 -11.72 -0.08 -22.92
C LEU A 143 -10.81 -1.03 -22.11
N ARG A 144 -11.37 -1.92 -21.28
CA ARG A 144 -10.58 -2.96 -20.60
C ARG A 144 -9.90 -3.90 -21.59
N SER A 145 -10.60 -4.31 -22.67
CA SER A 145 -10.02 -5.17 -23.70
C SER A 145 -8.87 -4.49 -24.47
N TYR A 146 -8.84 -3.16 -24.52
CA TYR A 146 -7.74 -2.37 -25.07
C TYR A 146 -6.57 -2.20 -24.10
N GLY A 147 -6.67 -2.76 -22.87
CA GLY A 147 -5.63 -2.64 -21.84
C GLY A 147 -5.75 -1.39 -20.97
N ASN A 148 -6.87 -0.64 -21.03
CA ASN A 148 -7.07 0.50 -20.17
C ASN A 148 -7.47 0.06 -18.75
N HIS A 149 -6.95 0.75 -17.75
CA HIS A 149 -7.24 0.52 -16.34
C HIS A 149 -8.48 1.32 -15.91
N ILE A 150 -9.59 0.64 -15.67
CA ILE A 150 -10.81 1.28 -15.19
C ILE A 150 -10.77 1.36 -13.66
N ILE A 151 -10.77 2.58 -13.15
CA ILE A 151 -10.89 2.84 -11.70
C ILE A 151 -12.37 2.87 -11.37
N GLU A 152 -12.85 1.83 -10.69
CA GLU A 152 -14.27 1.68 -10.39
C GLU A 152 -14.81 2.88 -9.59
N PRO A 153 -15.99 3.40 -9.93
CA PRO A 153 -16.61 4.48 -9.16
C PRO A 153 -17.00 4.01 -7.76
N GLY A 154 -16.87 4.90 -6.78
CA GLY A 154 -17.28 4.64 -5.40
C GLY A 154 -18.79 4.41 -5.28
N THR A 155 -19.21 3.65 -4.24
CA THR A 155 -20.61 3.44 -3.88
C THR A 155 -20.98 4.41 -2.76
N VAL A 156 -21.55 5.57 -3.10
CA VAL A 156 -21.92 6.64 -2.16
C VAL A 156 -23.13 7.42 -2.70
N GLU A 157 -23.66 8.34 -1.91
CA GLU A 157 -24.71 9.27 -2.36
C GLU A 157 -24.20 10.14 -3.51
N LEU A 158 -24.94 10.18 -4.60
CA LEU A 158 -24.69 10.98 -5.79
C LEU A 158 -25.24 12.41 -5.64
N ALA A 159 -24.87 13.31 -6.54
CA ALA A 159 -25.46 14.66 -6.61
C ALA A 159 -26.97 14.65 -6.87
N SER A 160 -27.49 13.56 -7.41
CA SER A 160 -28.92 13.27 -7.60
C SER A 160 -29.64 12.76 -6.34
N HIS A 161 -28.96 12.69 -5.18
CA HIS A 161 -29.44 12.10 -3.93
C HIS A 161 -29.73 10.59 -3.97
N LEU A 162 -29.36 9.90 -5.04
CA LEU A 162 -29.42 8.46 -5.15
C LEU A 162 -28.13 7.83 -4.59
N VAL A 163 -28.24 6.65 -3.95
CA VAL A 163 -27.10 5.89 -3.44
C VAL A 163 -26.77 4.76 -4.41
N GLY A 164 -25.54 4.75 -4.94
CA GLY A 164 -25.12 3.70 -5.87
C GLY A 164 -23.75 3.95 -6.50
N LYS A 165 -23.37 3.08 -7.45
CA LYS A 165 -22.14 3.24 -8.23
C LYS A 165 -22.33 4.27 -9.34
N GLY A 166 -21.39 5.24 -9.44
CA GLY A 166 -21.42 6.26 -10.51
C GLY A 166 -20.58 7.49 -10.16
N ARG A 167 -20.45 7.82 -8.88
CA ARG A 167 -19.60 8.90 -8.41
C ARG A 167 -18.13 8.57 -8.64
N MET A 168 -17.41 9.48 -9.30
CA MET A 168 -15.96 9.33 -9.46
C MET A 168 -15.28 9.01 -8.13
N GLU A 169 -14.39 8.03 -8.15
CA GLU A 169 -13.59 7.63 -7.00
C GLU A 169 -12.88 8.82 -6.34
N GLU A 170 -12.52 8.68 -5.08
CA GLU A 170 -11.86 9.76 -4.35
C GLU A 170 -10.42 10.00 -4.86
N PRO A 171 -9.95 11.26 -4.89
CA PRO A 171 -8.64 11.60 -5.44
C PRO A 171 -7.48 10.79 -4.90
N GLU A 172 -7.46 10.52 -3.60
CA GLU A 172 -6.40 9.74 -2.97
C GLU A 172 -6.36 8.30 -3.48
N ASN A 173 -7.53 7.65 -3.66
CA ASN A 173 -7.61 6.30 -4.18
C ASN A 173 -7.23 6.25 -5.67
N ILE A 174 -7.60 7.26 -6.47
CA ILE A 174 -7.17 7.37 -7.87
C ILE A 174 -5.64 7.43 -7.95
N ILE A 175 -5.01 8.25 -7.12
CA ILE A 175 -3.55 8.37 -7.08
C ILE A 175 -2.92 7.05 -6.63
N LEU A 176 -3.52 6.38 -5.65
CA LEU A 176 -3.07 5.07 -5.18
C LEU A 176 -3.05 4.02 -6.30
N HIS A 177 -4.05 4.01 -7.19
CA HIS A 177 -4.05 3.12 -8.36
C HIS A 177 -2.83 3.34 -9.27
N LEU A 178 -2.43 4.60 -9.49
CA LEU A 178 -1.22 4.90 -10.25
C LEU A 178 0.05 4.45 -9.51
N GLU A 179 0.12 4.73 -8.20
CA GLU A 179 1.25 4.29 -7.35
C GLU A 179 1.42 2.78 -7.39
N GLN A 180 0.34 2.02 -7.25
CA GLN A 180 0.33 0.56 -7.34
C GLN A 180 0.80 0.05 -8.69
N TYR A 181 0.34 0.68 -9.77
CA TYR A 181 0.76 0.31 -11.12
C TYR A 181 2.27 0.47 -11.30
N PHE A 182 2.82 1.64 -10.98
CA PHE A 182 4.26 1.88 -11.11
C PHE A 182 5.08 1.02 -10.15
N ALA A 183 4.62 0.83 -8.91
CA ALA A 183 5.24 -0.07 -7.96
C ALA A 183 5.37 -1.50 -8.53
N SER A 184 4.28 -2.03 -9.09
CA SER A 184 4.26 -3.39 -9.64
C SER A 184 5.13 -3.60 -10.88
N LYS A 185 5.60 -2.52 -11.53
CA LYS A 185 6.41 -2.57 -12.76
C LYS A 185 7.87 -2.23 -12.56
N GLU A 186 8.18 -1.33 -11.62
CA GLU A 186 9.49 -0.69 -11.52
C GLU A 186 10.10 -0.76 -10.11
N GLY A 187 9.36 -1.32 -9.15
CA GLY A 187 9.86 -1.48 -7.78
C GLY A 187 11.04 -2.47 -7.71
N ASP A 188 11.97 -2.24 -6.81
CA ASP A 188 13.15 -3.09 -6.63
C ASP A 188 12.87 -4.44 -5.93
N LEU A 189 11.63 -4.63 -5.46
CA LEU A 189 11.11 -5.89 -4.91
C LEU A 189 10.09 -6.58 -5.85
N VAL A 190 10.00 -6.14 -7.11
CA VAL A 190 9.15 -6.81 -8.12
C VAL A 190 9.55 -8.28 -8.28
N GLY A 191 8.55 -9.17 -8.29
CA GLY A 191 8.75 -10.61 -8.37
C GLY A 191 9.07 -11.29 -7.02
N LYS A 192 9.31 -10.51 -5.95
CA LYS A 192 9.56 -11.06 -4.61
C LYS A 192 8.27 -11.25 -3.83
N THR A 193 8.19 -12.35 -3.07
CA THR A 193 7.11 -12.62 -2.11
C THR A 193 7.65 -12.46 -0.69
N ILE A 194 7.03 -11.59 0.11
CA ILE A 194 7.50 -11.25 1.46
C ILE A 194 6.39 -11.53 2.46
N MET A 195 6.65 -12.40 3.43
CA MET A 195 5.76 -12.68 4.55
C MET A 195 6.11 -11.74 5.72
N ILE A 196 5.09 -11.16 6.35
CA ILE A 196 5.27 -10.25 7.48
C ILE A 196 4.33 -10.68 8.60
N THR A 197 4.87 -10.98 9.79
CA THR A 197 4.05 -11.14 11.00
C THR A 197 3.93 -9.80 11.73
N THR A 198 2.76 -9.45 12.25
CA THR A 198 2.51 -8.16 12.91
C THR A 198 1.46 -8.22 14.00
N GLY A 199 1.44 -7.21 14.87
CA GLY A 199 0.49 -7.12 15.97
C GLY A 199 0.88 -7.97 17.17
N PRO A 200 0.04 -8.00 18.22
CA PRO A 200 0.17 -8.89 19.36
C PRO A 200 -0.44 -10.26 19.05
N THR A 201 -0.17 -11.24 19.91
CA THR A 201 -1.03 -12.42 20.05
C THR A 201 -1.80 -12.36 21.37
N TYR A 202 -3.00 -12.94 21.39
CA TYR A 202 -3.86 -13.00 22.57
C TYR A 202 -4.04 -14.47 22.97
N GLU A 203 -3.49 -14.81 24.15
CA GLU A 203 -3.54 -16.15 24.69
C GLU A 203 -4.68 -16.21 25.71
N LYS A 204 -5.78 -16.86 25.33
CA LYS A 204 -7.00 -16.90 26.10
C LYS A 204 -6.80 -17.55 27.47
N ILE A 205 -7.26 -16.89 28.53
CA ILE A 205 -7.44 -17.45 29.86
C ILE A 205 -8.86 -18.04 29.98
N ASP A 206 -9.84 -17.27 29.50
CA ASP A 206 -11.26 -17.64 29.41
C ASP A 206 -11.92 -16.85 28.26
N PRO A 207 -13.23 -16.98 28.00
CA PRO A 207 -13.89 -16.25 26.88
C PRO A 207 -13.82 -14.73 26.98
N VAL A 208 -13.34 -14.16 28.10
CA VAL A 208 -13.33 -12.70 28.34
C VAL A 208 -11.93 -12.14 28.50
N ARG A 209 -10.97 -12.94 29.01
CA ARG A 209 -9.63 -12.48 29.39
C ARG A 209 -8.54 -13.23 28.65
N PHE A 210 -7.46 -12.54 28.39
CA PHE A 210 -6.29 -13.06 27.68
C PHE A 210 -4.99 -12.48 28.26
N ILE A 211 -3.88 -13.14 27.95
CA ILE A 211 -2.51 -12.63 28.10
C ILE A 211 -2.07 -12.12 26.73
N GLY A 212 -1.43 -10.98 26.66
CA GLY A 212 -0.94 -10.42 25.39
C GLY A 212 -0.03 -9.22 25.60
N ASN A 213 0.60 -8.78 24.52
CA ASN A 213 1.53 -7.66 24.49
C ASN A 213 0.82 -6.36 24.07
N TYR A 214 1.40 -5.20 24.44
CA TYR A 214 0.89 -3.88 24.07
C TYR A 214 1.14 -3.48 22.61
N SER A 215 1.49 -4.40 21.73
CA SER A 215 1.76 -4.09 20.33
C SER A 215 0.51 -3.55 19.63
N SER A 216 0.68 -2.48 18.87
CA SER A 216 -0.37 -1.90 18.02
C SER A 216 -0.30 -2.36 16.57
N GLY A 217 0.71 -3.14 16.17
CA GLY A 217 0.95 -3.58 14.80
C GLY A 217 1.51 -2.50 13.85
N LYS A 218 1.56 -1.22 14.25
CA LYS A 218 1.94 -0.09 13.37
C LYS A 218 3.23 -0.31 12.58
N MET A 219 4.25 -0.95 13.17
CA MET A 219 5.53 -1.17 12.48
C MET A 219 5.39 -2.19 11.36
N GLY A 220 4.74 -3.33 11.62
CA GLY A 220 4.54 -4.36 10.60
C GLY A 220 3.62 -3.91 9.46
N PHE A 221 2.62 -3.08 9.75
CA PHE A 221 1.79 -2.47 8.70
C PHE A 221 2.58 -1.46 7.85
N ALA A 222 3.47 -0.67 8.46
CA ALA A 222 4.36 0.23 7.71
C ALA A 222 5.34 -0.55 6.82
N LEU A 223 5.87 -1.68 7.30
CA LEU A 223 6.71 -2.58 6.52
C LEU A 223 5.94 -3.22 5.36
N ALA A 224 4.69 -3.63 5.60
CA ALA A 224 3.83 -4.21 4.58
C ALA A 224 3.54 -3.20 3.46
N ASP A 225 3.22 -1.97 3.82
CA ASP A 225 2.99 -0.89 2.86
C ASP A 225 4.27 -0.54 2.08
N GLU A 226 5.43 -0.50 2.73
CA GLU A 226 6.70 -0.22 2.06
C GLU A 226 7.08 -1.33 1.08
N CYS A 227 6.99 -2.61 1.48
CA CYS A 227 7.26 -3.74 0.60
C CYS A 227 6.31 -3.78 -0.60
N ALA A 228 4.99 -3.59 -0.37
CA ALA A 228 3.99 -3.56 -1.44
C ALA A 228 4.20 -2.35 -2.36
N GLY A 229 4.51 -1.16 -1.80
CA GLY A 229 4.86 0.05 -2.53
C GLY A 229 6.14 -0.07 -3.37
N ARG A 230 6.96 -1.09 -3.13
CA ARG A 230 8.16 -1.45 -3.92
C ARG A 230 7.94 -2.68 -4.81
N GLY A 231 6.68 -3.09 -5.00
CA GLY A 231 6.26 -4.12 -5.95
C GLY A 231 6.31 -5.57 -5.44
N ALA A 232 6.58 -5.80 -4.15
CA ALA A 232 6.53 -7.13 -3.58
C ALA A 232 5.09 -7.67 -3.48
N LYS A 233 4.93 -8.98 -3.60
CA LYS A 233 3.73 -9.69 -3.14
C LYS A 233 3.84 -9.85 -1.63
N VAL A 234 2.99 -9.16 -0.87
CA VAL A 234 3.04 -9.19 0.60
C VAL A 234 1.99 -10.14 1.16
N ILE A 235 2.44 -11.09 1.97
CA ILE A 235 1.59 -11.95 2.81
C ILE A 235 1.65 -11.39 4.23
N LEU A 236 0.56 -10.84 4.72
CA LEU A 236 0.47 -10.23 6.04
C LEU A 236 -0.26 -11.14 7.01
N ILE A 237 0.42 -11.59 8.07
CA ILE A 237 -0.15 -12.38 9.16
C ILE A 237 -0.31 -11.45 10.36
N ALA A 238 -1.53 -11.06 10.67
CA ALA A 238 -1.83 -10.03 11.65
C ALA A 238 -2.55 -10.60 12.87
N GLY A 239 -2.00 -10.37 14.04
CA GLY A 239 -2.72 -10.52 15.30
C GLY A 239 -3.82 -9.45 15.47
N PRO A 240 -4.57 -9.44 16.60
CA PRO A 240 -5.70 -8.54 16.79
C PRO A 240 -5.27 -7.07 16.83
N VAL A 241 -5.50 -6.33 15.75
CA VAL A 241 -5.17 -4.91 15.59
C VAL A 241 -6.24 -4.19 14.79
N GLN A 242 -6.28 -2.85 14.87
CA GLN A 242 -7.20 -1.99 14.11
C GLN A 242 -6.49 -1.27 12.95
N GLN A 243 -5.25 -1.63 12.63
CA GLN A 243 -4.51 -1.03 11.53
C GLN A 243 -5.02 -1.54 10.18
N THR A 244 -4.91 -0.69 9.17
CA THR A 244 -5.17 -1.03 7.77
C THR A 244 -3.96 -0.69 6.93
N THR A 245 -3.75 -1.42 5.84
CA THR A 245 -2.70 -1.14 4.86
C THR A 245 -3.15 -0.10 3.86
N HIS A 246 -2.21 0.70 3.35
CA HIS A 246 -2.44 1.63 2.25
C HIS A 246 -2.50 0.89 0.90
N PHE A 247 -1.62 -0.10 0.70
CA PHE A 247 -1.64 -0.97 -0.47
C PHE A 247 -2.43 -2.26 -0.20
N PRO A 248 -3.08 -2.86 -1.22
CA PRO A 248 -3.70 -4.18 -1.07
C PRO A 248 -2.62 -5.24 -0.85
N MET A 249 -2.89 -6.15 0.07
CA MET A 249 -2.00 -7.29 0.33
C MET A 249 -2.31 -8.44 -0.62
N TYR A 250 -1.27 -9.16 -1.04
CA TYR A 250 -1.43 -10.39 -1.82
C TYR A 250 -2.24 -11.43 -1.06
N GLN A 251 -1.93 -11.61 0.24
CA GLN A 251 -2.73 -12.40 1.18
C GLN A 251 -2.77 -11.70 2.54
N TYR A 252 -3.89 -11.83 3.24
CA TYR A 252 -4.08 -11.34 4.60
C TYR A 252 -4.65 -12.44 5.48
N HIS A 253 -3.91 -12.79 6.53
CA HIS A 253 -4.29 -13.81 7.50
C HIS A 253 -4.49 -13.16 8.87
N ALA A 254 -5.75 -13.05 9.30
CA ALA A 254 -6.06 -12.64 10.66
C ALA A 254 -5.91 -13.84 11.60
N VAL A 255 -5.10 -13.68 12.62
CA VAL A 255 -4.85 -14.69 13.66
C VAL A 255 -5.09 -14.11 15.04
N GLU A 256 -5.35 -14.94 16.03
CA GLU A 256 -5.57 -14.47 17.39
C GLU A 256 -4.44 -14.90 18.33
N SER A 257 -3.98 -16.15 18.25
CA SER A 257 -3.01 -16.73 19.16
C SER A 257 -1.64 -16.94 18.54
N ALA A 258 -0.62 -17.14 19.39
CA ALA A 258 0.72 -17.52 18.98
C ALA A 258 0.74 -18.81 18.14
N GLN A 259 -0.08 -19.81 18.54
CA GLN A 259 -0.18 -21.06 17.79
C GLN A 259 -0.72 -20.86 16.37
N GLN A 260 -1.78 -20.07 16.21
CA GLN A 260 -2.34 -19.77 14.88
C GLN A 260 -1.32 -19.03 14.01
N MET A 261 -0.59 -18.06 14.60
CA MET A 261 0.45 -17.33 13.87
C MET A 261 1.59 -18.26 13.46
N TYR A 262 2.00 -19.16 14.33
CA TYR A 262 3.02 -20.19 14.06
C TYR A 262 2.60 -21.11 12.91
N ASP A 263 1.39 -21.67 12.97
CA ASP A 263 0.90 -22.61 11.97
C ASP A 263 0.84 -21.98 10.58
N VAL A 264 0.31 -20.75 10.47
CA VAL A 264 0.25 -20.01 9.21
C VAL A 264 1.65 -19.66 8.71
N ALA A 265 2.53 -19.14 9.59
CA ALA A 265 3.86 -18.75 9.19
C ALA A 265 4.69 -19.94 8.68
N CYS A 266 4.64 -21.09 9.38
CA CYS A 266 5.32 -22.29 8.98
C CYS A 266 4.79 -22.88 7.66
N SER A 267 3.49 -22.86 7.44
CA SER A 267 2.87 -23.39 6.21
C SER A 267 3.22 -22.59 4.96
N LEU A 268 3.48 -21.27 5.10
CA LEU A 268 3.72 -20.36 3.97
C LEU A 268 5.21 -20.08 3.74
N PHE A 269 6.10 -20.43 4.69
CA PHE A 269 7.52 -20.05 4.62
C PHE A 269 8.26 -20.62 3.40
N GLY A 270 7.85 -21.78 2.92
CA GLY A 270 8.41 -22.39 1.71
C GLY A 270 8.21 -21.55 0.44
N ASP A 271 7.10 -20.82 0.38
CA ASP A 271 6.63 -20.11 -0.83
C ASP A 271 7.07 -18.64 -0.87
N VAL A 272 7.86 -18.17 0.12
CA VAL A 272 8.29 -16.76 0.19
C VAL A 272 9.79 -16.60 -0.02
N ASP A 273 10.23 -15.44 -0.52
CA ASP A 273 11.63 -15.07 -0.63
C ASP A 273 12.19 -14.55 0.71
N ALA A 274 11.34 -13.88 1.49
CA ALA A 274 11.73 -13.36 2.80
C ALA A 274 10.59 -13.40 3.81
N ALA A 275 10.94 -13.47 5.09
CA ALA A 275 10.02 -13.33 6.21
C ALA A 275 10.51 -12.26 7.20
N ILE A 276 9.64 -11.30 7.53
CA ILE A 276 9.89 -10.25 8.53
C ILE A 276 9.03 -10.53 9.76
N LEU A 277 9.66 -10.90 10.86
CA LEU A 277 8.98 -11.30 12.09
C LEU A 277 8.88 -10.10 13.05
N SER A 278 7.91 -9.21 12.81
CA SER A 278 7.69 -7.99 13.60
C SER A 278 6.57 -8.09 14.64
N ALA A 279 5.89 -9.24 14.72
CA ALA A 279 4.84 -9.48 15.70
C ALA A 279 5.39 -9.53 17.12
N ALA A 280 4.61 -9.05 18.08
CA ALA A 280 4.87 -9.20 19.50
C ALA A 280 4.13 -10.46 20.00
N VAL A 281 4.69 -11.61 19.70
CA VAL A 281 4.15 -12.90 20.12
C VAL A 281 4.30 -13.07 21.64
N ALA A 282 3.29 -13.60 22.30
CA ALA A 282 3.37 -13.92 23.71
C ALA A 282 4.29 -15.14 23.92
N ASP A 283 5.25 -15.04 24.86
CA ASP A 283 6.17 -16.13 25.16
C ASP A 283 5.51 -17.31 25.90
N TYR A 284 4.38 -17.06 26.55
CA TYR A 284 3.64 -18.04 27.34
C TYR A 284 2.15 -17.99 27.03
N THR A 285 1.49 -19.15 27.05
CA THR A 285 0.04 -19.33 26.92
C THR A 285 -0.49 -20.15 28.11
N PRO A 286 -1.73 -19.93 28.59
CA PRO A 286 -2.32 -20.79 29.61
C PRO A 286 -2.32 -22.26 29.19
N GLU A 287 -1.95 -23.15 30.10
CA GLU A 287 -1.93 -24.58 29.82
C GLU A 287 -3.36 -25.09 29.59
N GLN A 288 -4.32 -24.56 30.32
CA GLN A 288 -5.74 -24.82 30.19
C GLN A 288 -6.53 -23.54 30.01
N VAL A 289 -7.38 -23.50 28.99
CA VAL A 289 -8.31 -22.39 28.75
C VAL A 289 -9.66 -22.74 29.33
N ALA A 290 -10.18 -21.91 30.22
CA ALA A 290 -11.50 -22.12 30.82
C ALA A 290 -12.60 -21.91 29.76
N GLY A 291 -13.56 -22.87 29.63
CA GLY A 291 -14.69 -22.76 28.71
C GLY A 291 -15.70 -21.68 29.08
N GLU A 292 -15.73 -21.28 30.34
CA GLU A 292 -16.61 -20.25 30.89
C GLU A 292 -15.78 -19.16 31.60
N LYS A 293 -16.35 -17.95 31.72
CA LYS A 293 -15.73 -16.85 32.47
C LYS A 293 -15.43 -17.28 33.92
N ILE A 294 -14.18 -17.26 34.32
CA ILE A 294 -13.76 -17.56 35.69
C ILE A 294 -14.36 -16.51 36.63
N LYS A 295 -15.19 -16.93 37.57
CA LYS A 295 -15.80 -16.04 38.56
C LYS A 295 -14.79 -15.70 39.65
N ARG A 296 -14.82 -14.45 40.11
CA ARG A 296 -14.00 -14.03 41.25
C ARG A 296 -14.50 -14.73 42.52
N GLU A 297 -13.64 -15.48 43.15
CA GLU A 297 -13.91 -16.00 44.48
C GLU A 297 -13.88 -14.86 45.53
N LYS A 298 -14.67 -14.98 46.61
CA LYS A 298 -14.76 -13.95 47.60
C LYS A 298 -13.45 -13.74 48.37
N THR A 299 -12.63 -14.77 48.43
CA THR A 299 -11.31 -14.75 49.12
C THR A 299 -10.35 -15.66 48.36
N GLY A 300 -9.19 -15.13 48.01
CA GLY A 300 -8.11 -15.91 47.43
C GLY A 300 -7.44 -15.29 46.18
N ASN A 301 -6.24 -15.72 45.89
CA ASN A 301 -5.48 -15.39 44.69
C ASN A 301 -5.84 -16.35 43.59
N MET A 302 -5.81 -15.89 42.35
CA MET A 302 -5.92 -16.73 41.16
C MET A 302 -4.52 -17.11 40.69
N THR A 303 -4.26 -18.40 40.53
CA THR A 303 -3.03 -18.93 39.91
C THR A 303 -3.33 -19.42 38.52
N LEU A 304 -2.47 -19.08 37.57
CA LEU A 304 -2.52 -19.58 36.20
C LEU A 304 -1.25 -20.38 35.93
N GLU A 305 -1.42 -21.60 35.45
CA GLU A 305 -0.33 -22.40 34.91
C GLU A 305 -0.12 -22.04 33.46
N LEU A 306 1.13 -21.68 33.13
CA LEU A 306 1.51 -21.24 31.80
C LEU A 306 2.54 -22.17 31.19
N LYS A 307 2.39 -22.47 29.92
CA LYS A 307 3.39 -23.18 29.13
C LYS A 307 4.00 -22.27 28.06
N PRO A 308 5.26 -22.50 27.64
CA PRO A 308 5.87 -21.73 26.58
C PRO A 308 5.14 -21.92 25.25
N THR A 309 5.09 -20.86 24.45
CA THR A 309 4.58 -20.90 23.08
C THR A 309 5.66 -21.39 22.11
N GLN A 310 5.29 -21.72 20.88
CA GLN A 310 6.23 -22.12 19.83
C GLN A 310 7.06 -20.90 19.36
N ASP A 311 8.37 -21.07 19.25
CA ASP A 311 9.27 -20.01 18.74
C ASP A 311 9.29 -20.00 17.22
N ILE A 312 8.44 -19.12 16.62
CA ILE A 312 8.34 -18.97 15.16
C ILE A 312 9.70 -18.71 14.52
N ALA A 313 10.48 -17.77 15.08
CA ALA A 313 11.76 -17.38 14.50
C ALA A 313 12.79 -18.52 14.55
N ALA A 314 12.85 -19.26 15.63
CA ALA A 314 13.75 -20.42 15.74
C ALA A 314 13.34 -21.56 14.78
N THR A 315 12.04 -21.80 14.66
CA THR A 315 11.51 -22.83 13.74
C THR A 315 11.80 -22.47 12.29
N LEU A 316 11.48 -21.24 11.87
CA LEU A 316 11.74 -20.78 10.49
C LEU A 316 13.23 -20.75 10.17
N GLY A 317 14.07 -20.34 11.14
CA GLY A 317 15.53 -20.38 11.01
C GLY A 317 16.09 -21.80 10.86
N GLY A 318 15.46 -22.79 11.50
CA GLY A 318 15.75 -24.21 11.29
C GLY A 318 15.33 -24.71 9.90
N LEU A 319 14.10 -24.41 9.49
CA LEU A 319 13.56 -24.76 8.18
C LEU A 319 14.39 -24.17 7.03
N LYS A 320 14.85 -22.93 7.17
CA LYS A 320 15.71 -22.25 6.20
C LYS A 320 16.93 -23.09 5.79
N ASN A 321 17.55 -23.83 6.72
CA ASN A 321 18.73 -24.65 6.45
C ASN A 321 18.45 -25.87 5.57
N SER A 322 17.20 -26.32 5.50
CA SER A 322 16.77 -27.48 4.72
C SER A 322 16.20 -27.14 3.35
N MET A 323 16.12 -25.84 3.01
CA MET A 323 15.56 -25.37 1.76
C MET A 323 16.64 -25.25 0.68
N GLU A 324 16.31 -25.63 -0.56
CA GLU A 324 17.21 -25.47 -1.71
C GLU A 324 17.37 -24.00 -2.10
N GLU A 325 16.28 -23.24 -2.01
CA GLU A 325 16.28 -21.81 -2.32
C GLU A 325 16.65 -20.99 -1.07
N ARG A 326 17.48 -19.97 -1.28
CA ARG A 326 17.82 -19.03 -0.22
C ARG A 326 16.58 -18.26 0.25
N LYS A 327 16.33 -18.28 1.54
CA LYS A 327 15.29 -17.48 2.20
C LYS A 327 15.94 -16.47 3.13
N VAL A 328 15.40 -15.24 3.15
CA VAL A 328 15.86 -14.18 4.06
C VAL A 328 14.94 -14.12 5.27
N LEU A 329 15.52 -14.19 6.48
CA LEU A 329 14.75 -14.17 7.72
C LEU A 329 15.16 -12.97 8.58
N VAL A 330 14.22 -12.08 8.86
CA VAL A 330 14.41 -10.85 9.61
C VAL A 330 13.71 -10.94 10.95
N GLY A 331 14.43 -10.72 12.04
CA GLY A 331 13.85 -10.68 13.38
C GLY A 331 13.75 -9.27 13.95
N PHE A 332 12.94 -9.13 15.00
CA PHE A 332 12.86 -7.94 15.82
C PHE A 332 13.27 -8.27 17.25
N ALA A 333 13.99 -7.36 17.88
CA ALA A 333 14.32 -7.41 19.29
C ALA A 333 13.91 -6.11 19.98
N LEU A 334 13.26 -6.24 21.12
CA LEU A 334 12.96 -5.15 22.02
C LEU A 334 13.64 -5.48 23.36
N GLU A 335 14.70 -4.77 23.66
CA GLU A 335 15.57 -5.08 24.81
C GLU A 335 15.62 -3.91 25.78
N THR A 336 15.95 -4.22 27.04
CA THR A 336 16.08 -3.21 28.12
C THR A 336 17.48 -3.19 28.73
N HIS A 337 18.22 -4.29 28.63
CA HIS A 337 19.58 -4.48 29.16
C HIS A 337 20.40 -5.29 28.16
N ASP A 338 21.71 -5.00 28.10
CA ASP A 338 22.67 -5.68 27.22
C ASP A 338 22.17 -5.88 25.77
N GLU A 339 21.53 -4.82 25.27
CA GLU A 339 20.69 -4.83 24.09
C GLU A 339 21.39 -5.41 22.86
N GLN A 340 22.64 -5.00 22.60
CA GLN A 340 23.41 -5.48 21.46
C GLN A 340 23.78 -6.96 21.61
N HIS A 341 24.31 -7.37 22.74
CA HIS A 341 24.71 -8.75 22.99
C HIS A 341 23.50 -9.71 22.90
N ASN A 342 22.35 -9.32 23.43
CA ASN A 342 21.12 -10.10 23.36
C ASN A 342 20.62 -10.22 21.91
N ALA A 343 20.70 -9.14 21.11
CA ALA A 343 20.29 -9.14 19.71
C ALA A 343 21.21 -10.01 18.86
N GLU A 344 22.55 -9.91 19.03
CA GLU A 344 23.53 -10.78 18.37
C GLU A 344 23.34 -12.25 18.73
N GLY A 345 23.06 -12.53 20.00
CA GLY A 345 22.72 -13.87 20.49
C GLY A 345 21.47 -14.45 19.82
N LYS A 346 20.42 -13.62 19.62
CA LYS A 346 19.20 -14.00 18.91
C LYS A 346 19.45 -14.20 17.41
N LEU A 347 20.22 -13.30 16.78
CA LEU A 347 20.62 -13.39 15.36
C LEU A 347 21.23 -14.78 15.05
N ASN A 348 22.22 -15.18 15.82
CA ASN A 348 22.94 -16.43 15.62
C ASN A 348 22.09 -17.66 15.97
N ARG A 349 21.45 -17.66 17.15
CA ARG A 349 20.69 -18.82 17.65
C ARG A 349 19.48 -19.13 16.80
N LYS A 350 18.82 -18.09 16.21
CA LYS A 350 17.65 -18.25 15.37
C LYS A 350 17.93 -18.20 13.87
N ASN A 351 19.22 -18.21 13.48
CA ASN A 351 19.67 -18.19 12.09
C ASN A 351 19.02 -17.08 11.24
N LEU A 352 18.93 -15.86 11.82
CA LEU A 352 18.43 -14.69 11.13
C LEU A 352 19.51 -14.14 10.17
N ASP A 353 19.09 -13.45 9.10
CA ASP A 353 20.02 -12.72 8.22
C ASP A 353 20.36 -11.35 8.83
N PHE A 354 19.37 -10.70 9.42
CA PHE A 354 19.57 -9.52 10.26
C PHE A 354 18.46 -9.37 11.31
N ILE A 355 18.74 -8.55 12.31
CA ILE A 355 17.80 -8.24 13.39
C ILE A 355 17.65 -6.74 13.56
N VAL A 356 16.41 -6.29 13.70
CA VAL A 356 16.08 -4.92 14.00
C VAL A 356 15.93 -4.76 15.51
N LEU A 357 16.84 -4.02 16.11
CA LEU A 357 16.89 -3.76 17.54
C LEU A 357 16.19 -2.44 17.86
N ASN A 358 15.21 -2.48 18.73
CA ASN A 358 14.55 -1.32 19.34
C ASN A 358 14.96 -1.21 20.80
N SER A 359 15.24 0.01 21.29
CA SER A 359 15.52 0.27 22.70
C SER A 359 14.33 0.94 23.37
N LEU A 360 13.90 0.43 24.52
CA LEU A 360 12.90 1.09 25.38
C LEU A 360 13.46 2.29 26.14
N LYS A 361 14.79 2.49 26.16
CA LYS A 361 15.45 3.63 26.82
C LYS A 361 15.28 4.92 26.06
N ASP A 362 15.00 4.85 24.73
CA ASP A 362 14.84 6.03 23.88
C ASP A 362 13.43 6.62 24.03
N LYS A 363 13.33 7.87 24.48
CA LYS A 363 12.04 8.60 24.53
C LYS A 363 11.48 8.74 23.12
N GLY A 364 10.22 8.30 22.93
CA GLY A 364 9.54 8.33 21.62
C GLY A 364 9.70 7.07 20.78
N ALA A 365 10.45 6.06 21.27
CA ALA A 365 10.49 4.72 20.67
C ALA A 365 9.59 3.75 21.45
N GLY A 366 8.97 2.79 20.75
CA GLY A 366 8.18 1.72 21.35
C GLY A 366 6.79 1.50 20.72
N PHE A 367 5.98 0.63 21.36
CA PHE A 367 4.73 0.11 20.77
C PHE A 367 3.64 1.17 20.52
N ARG A 368 3.54 2.20 21.38
CA ARG A 368 2.44 3.19 21.33
C ARG A 368 2.74 4.45 20.52
N TYR A 369 4.03 4.70 20.19
CA TYR A 369 4.44 5.89 19.48
C TYR A 369 4.34 5.70 17.96
N ASP A 370 4.19 6.80 17.22
CA ASP A 370 4.24 6.83 15.75
C ASP A 370 5.67 6.91 15.22
N THR A 371 6.63 7.11 16.13
CA THR A 371 8.08 7.16 15.86
C THR A 371 8.78 5.91 16.39
N ASN A 372 9.96 5.65 15.86
CA ASN A 372 10.85 4.61 16.33
C ASN A 372 12.32 4.99 16.09
N LYS A 373 13.21 4.45 16.93
CA LYS A 373 14.67 4.52 16.76
C LYS A 373 15.19 3.10 16.75
N ILE A 374 15.93 2.74 15.71
CA ILE A 374 16.38 1.36 15.49
C ILE A 374 17.87 1.26 15.27
N SER A 375 18.39 0.07 15.51
CA SER A 375 19.67 -0.39 14.97
C SER A 375 19.43 -1.66 14.17
N ILE A 376 20.05 -1.78 13.00
CA ILE A 376 20.10 -3.03 12.23
C ILE A 376 21.43 -3.72 12.56
N ILE A 377 21.36 -4.99 12.93
CA ILE A 377 22.51 -5.82 13.24
C ILE A 377 22.45 -7.04 12.33
N ASP A 378 23.52 -7.26 11.58
CA ASP A 378 23.76 -8.40 10.73
C ASP A 378 25.13 -9.03 11.01
N ARG A 379 25.63 -9.90 10.13
CA ARG A 379 26.94 -10.52 10.27
C ARG A 379 28.12 -9.60 9.95
N GLU A 380 27.86 -8.47 9.28
CA GLU A 380 28.88 -7.47 8.91
C GLU A 380 29.04 -6.41 10.01
N GLY A 381 28.03 -6.25 10.88
CA GLY A 381 28.11 -5.34 12.00
C GLY A 381 26.79 -4.73 12.42
N LYS A 382 26.86 -3.52 13.01
CA LYS A 382 25.72 -2.75 13.51
C LYS A 382 25.66 -1.40 12.83
N LYS A 383 24.43 -1.02 12.38
CA LYS A 383 24.12 0.28 11.81
C LYS A 383 23.01 0.94 12.63
N ASP A 384 23.29 2.12 13.18
CA ASP A 384 22.33 2.89 13.97
C ASP A 384 21.57 3.90 13.10
N TYR A 385 20.27 4.05 13.36
CA TYR A 385 19.40 5.00 12.68
C TYR A 385 18.80 6.01 13.68
N PRO A 386 18.63 7.28 13.30
CA PRO A 386 18.03 8.28 14.17
C PRO A 386 16.55 8.00 14.42
N LEU A 387 15.97 8.71 15.40
CA LEU A 387 14.53 8.68 15.63
C LEU A 387 13.78 9.24 14.41
N LYS A 388 12.89 8.43 13.85
CA LYS A 388 12.09 8.74 12.66
C LYS A 388 10.65 8.25 12.85
N SER A 389 9.75 8.65 11.94
CA SER A 389 8.44 8.03 11.86
C SER A 389 8.56 6.53 11.52
N LYS A 390 7.57 5.71 11.92
CA LYS A 390 7.57 4.28 11.60
C LYS A 390 7.56 4.00 10.09
N ALA A 391 6.99 4.90 9.30
CA ALA A 391 7.03 4.81 7.84
C ALA A 391 8.46 5.00 7.30
N GLU A 392 9.21 6.00 7.80
CA GLU A 392 10.60 6.20 7.40
C GLU A 392 11.52 5.08 7.90
N VAL A 393 11.25 4.55 9.10
CA VAL A 393 11.97 3.37 9.63
C VAL A 393 11.70 2.14 8.78
N ALA A 394 10.48 1.97 8.25
CA ALA A 394 10.16 0.89 7.33
C ALA A 394 10.98 1.00 6.04
N VAL A 395 11.20 2.20 5.51
CA VAL A 395 12.10 2.42 4.35
C VAL A 395 13.52 1.93 4.67
N ASP A 396 14.09 2.35 5.81
CA ASP A 396 15.46 1.95 6.20
C ASP A 396 15.61 0.42 6.31
N ILE A 397 14.59 -0.28 6.87
CA ILE A 397 14.59 -1.74 7.02
C ILE A 397 14.44 -2.43 5.66
N VAL A 398 13.54 -1.95 4.81
CA VAL A 398 13.27 -2.55 3.50
C VAL A 398 14.41 -2.27 2.52
N ASP A 399 15.13 -1.13 2.64
CA ASP A 399 16.37 -0.88 1.89
C ASP A 399 17.41 -1.95 2.20
N HIS A 400 17.65 -2.23 3.48
CA HIS A 400 18.58 -3.28 3.89
C HIS A 400 18.12 -4.67 3.44
N LEU A 401 16.80 -4.98 3.54
CA LEU A 401 16.23 -6.22 3.03
C LEU A 401 16.47 -6.39 1.53
N ALA A 402 16.27 -5.33 0.74
CA ALA A 402 16.47 -5.37 -0.71
C ALA A 402 17.95 -5.61 -1.09
N GLU A 403 18.89 -5.08 -0.31
CA GLU A 403 20.33 -5.36 -0.46
C GLU A 403 20.64 -6.84 -0.18
N VAL A 404 20.12 -7.38 0.92
CA VAL A 404 20.30 -8.77 1.32
C VAL A 404 19.66 -9.76 0.32
N LEU A 405 18.53 -9.39 -0.30
CA LEU A 405 17.85 -10.21 -1.32
C LEU A 405 18.59 -10.26 -2.67
N LYS A 406 19.50 -9.32 -2.94
CA LYS A 406 20.32 -9.26 -4.17
C LYS A 406 21.62 -10.02 -4.03
N SER A 407 22.14 -10.15 -2.81
CA SER A 407 23.37 -10.91 -2.48
C SER A 407 23.10 -12.42 -2.43
#